data_619c6bab96ebc6ccca66e1cc33963d1f
#
_entry.id   619c6bab96ebc6ccca66e1cc33963d1f
#
_cell.length_a   1.000
_cell.length_b   1.000
_cell.length_c   1.000
_cell.angle_alpha   90.00
_cell.angle_beta   90.00
_cell.angle_gamma   90.00
#
_symmetry.space_group_name_H-M   'P 1'
#
loop_
_entity.id
_entity.type
_entity.pdbx_description
1 polymer ?
#
loop_
_entity_poly.entity_id
_entity_poly.type
_entity_poly.pdbx_seq_one_letter_code
_entity_poly.pdbx_strand_id
1 'polypeptide(L)'
;MAGNLAGAKFVLRGPVGVLRTTRPEKNMKTVKLCVTILIPLVFGSLVGCSQTSAKSPDVSDSIRKSLDQSGLKDVSVSQDRDKGVVTLGGHVAVDGDKAQAESIAKSIAAGEVVSDQIAVLPAGAESESKTVNSDLDKGIEKNLDAALIQDKLHKGVKYDVKNGVVTLTGEVNSESKRAHVEKVASTVPNVQQVVNELQVKDQKASSTR
;
A
#
# COMPACT_ATOMS: atom_id res chain seq x y z
N MET A 1 -54.52 25.81 -29.77
CA MET A 1 -55.01 24.48 -29.36
C MET A 1 -54.00 23.94 -28.37
N ALA A 2 -54.02 24.16 -27.10
CA ALA A 2 -54.90 23.66 -26.04
C ALA A 2 -54.73 22.15 -25.84
N GLY A 3 -54.20 21.78 -24.67
CA GLY A 3 -54.20 20.47 -24.07
C GLY A 3 -52.97 20.28 -23.20
N ASN A 4 -52.81 20.58 -22.03
CA ASN A 4 -53.44 20.51 -20.71
C ASN A 4 -53.45 19.07 -20.11
N LEU A 5 -53.02 19.00 -18.84
CA LEU A 5 -53.31 18.01 -17.77
C LEU A 5 -52.36 16.81 -17.71
N ALA A 6 -51.89 16.33 -16.58
CA ALA A 6 -52.13 16.47 -15.15
C ALA A 6 -51.01 15.65 -14.49
N GLY A 7 -50.32 15.97 -13.41
CA GLY A 7 -50.84 15.99 -12.09
C GLY A 7 -50.89 14.61 -11.43
N ALA A 8 -49.78 14.11 -10.85
CA ALA A 8 -49.87 13.06 -9.84
C ALA A 8 -48.85 13.32 -8.72
N LYS A 9 -49.35 13.99 -7.69
CA LYS A 9 -48.74 13.96 -6.36
C LYS A 9 -48.98 12.57 -5.78
N PHE A 10 -47.95 11.82 -5.51
CA PHE A 10 -48.00 10.63 -4.70
C PHE A 10 -47.32 10.91 -3.37
N VAL A 11 -48.10 11.27 -2.40
CA VAL A 11 -47.72 11.33 -0.99
C VAL A 11 -47.99 9.95 -0.40
N LEU A 12 -46.93 9.24 -0.05
CA LEU A 12 -47.04 8.11 0.86
C LEU A 12 -46.31 8.39 2.17
N ARG A 13 -47.10 8.71 3.12
CA ARG A 13 -46.85 8.69 4.55
C ARG A 13 -46.84 7.22 4.99
N GLY A 14 -45.74 6.71 5.52
CA GLY A 14 -45.66 5.41 6.17
C GLY A 14 -44.87 5.54 7.49
N PRO A 15 -45.21 4.78 8.51
CA PRO A 15 -45.02 5.19 9.89
C PRO A 15 -43.60 4.83 10.43
N VAL A 16 -43.17 5.67 11.36
CA VAL A 16 -42.00 5.52 12.21
C VAL A 16 -42.16 4.26 13.07
N GLY A 17 -41.44 3.21 12.71
CA GLY A 17 -41.24 2.02 13.52
C GLY A 17 -40.05 2.18 14.46
N VAL A 18 -40.32 2.59 15.69
CA VAL A 18 -39.35 2.56 16.78
C VAL A 18 -39.15 1.11 17.18
N LEU A 19 -38.04 0.49 16.75
CA LEU A 19 -37.59 -0.78 17.29
C LEU A 19 -36.71 -0.53 18.52
N ARG A 20 -37.35 -0.66 19.66
CA ARG A 20 -36.68 -0.85 20.95
C ARG A 20 -35.89 -2.16 20.90
N THR A 21 -34.59 -2.07 20.85
CA THR A 21 -33.69 -3.20 21.17
C THR A 21 -33.62 -3.34 22.69
N THR A 22 -34.34 -4.29 23.19
CA THR A 22 -34.24 -4.77 24.56
C THR A 22 -32.93 -5.53 24.74
N ARG A 23 -32.05 -5.02 25.58
CA ARG A 23 -30.93 -5.77 26.17
C ARG A 23 -31.50 -6.95 26.97
N PRO A 24 -30.97 -8.15 26.89
CA PRO A 24 -31.06 -9.12 27.96
C PRO A 24 -29.88 -8.95 28.90
N GLU A 25 -30.14 -8.39 30.05
CA GLU A 25 -29.36 -8.65 31.24
C GLU A 25 -29.68 -10.06 31.76
N LYS A 26 -28.68 -10.67 32.38
CA LYS A 26 -28.64 -11.74 33.40
C LYS A 26 -28.02 -13.03 32.88
N ASN A 27 -26.93 -13.52 33.49
CA ASN A 27 -26.85 -13.98 34.86
C ASN A 27 -25.40 -14.22 35.24
N MET A 28 -24.93 -13.44 36.19
CA MET A 28 -23.75 -13.82 36.98
C MET A 28 -24.12 -14.98 37.89
N LYS A 29 -23.66 -16.16 37.57
CA LYS A 29 -23.52 -17.24 38.56
C LYS A 29 -22.06 -17.36 38.90
N THR A 30 -21.73 -16.79 40.01
CA THR A 30 -20.50 -17.02 40.79
C THR A 30 -20.22 -18.49 40.93
N VAL A 31 -19.20 -18.98 40.25
CA VAL A 31 -18.54 -20.24 40.65
C VAL A 31 -17.20 -19.87 41.25
N LYS A 32 -17.18 -19.83 42.58
CA LYS A 32 -15.96 -19.84 43.36
C LYS A 32 -15.32 -21.22 43.19
N LEU A 33 -14.27 -21.31 42.40
CA LEU A 33 -13.40 -22.48 42.50
C LEU A 33 -11.99 -21.99 42.86
N CYS A 34 -11.67 -22.17 44.10
CA CYS A 34 -10.31 -22.06 44.63
C CYS A 34 -9.45 -23.13 43.96
N VAL A 35 -8.56 -22.72 43.08
CA VAL A 35 -7.43 -23.54 42.68
C VAL A 35 -6.18 -22.73 42.97
N THR A 36 -5.59 -23.07 44.14
CA THR A 36 -4.22 -22.76 44.50
C THR A 36 -3.28 -23.45 43.52
N ILE A 37 -2.74 -22.69 42.56
CA ILE A 37 -1.67 -23.20 41.70
C ILE A 37 -0.39 -22.45 42.07
N LEU A 38 0.55 -23.21 42.59
CA LEU A 38 1.96 -22.87 42.80
C LEU A 38 2.52 -22.21 41.52
N ILE A 39 3.07 -21.02 41.69
CA ILE A 39 3.84 -20.34 40.68
C ILE A 39 5.26 -20.91 40.68
N PRO A 40 5.72 -21.63 39.67
CA PRO A 40 7.13 -21.84 39.48
C PRO A 40 7.76 -20.55 38.96
N LEU A 41 8.69 -20.02 39.71
CA LEU A 41 9.58 -18.94 39.33
C LEU A 41 10.46 -19.41 38.16
N VAL A 42 10.00 -19.23 36.94
CA VAL A 42 10.81 -19.50 35.75
C VAL A 42 11.65 -18.24 35.48
N PHE A 43 12.93 -18.37 35.70
CA PHE A 43 13.96 -17.45 35.26
C PHE A 43 13.78 -17.17 33.79
N GLY A 44 13.30 -15.96 33.46
CA GLY A 44 13.20 -15.47 32.12
C GLY A 44 14.59 -15.27 31.52
N SER A 45 14.99 -16.16 30.65
CA SER A 45 16.11 -15.94 29.74
C SER A 45 15.77 -14.72 28.89
N LEU A 46 16.55 -13.64 29.04
CA LEU A 46 16.58 -12.53 28.11
C LEU A 46 17.12 -13.08 26.78
N VAL A 47 16.21 -13.57 25.96
CA VAL A 47 16.48 -13.79 24.54
C VAL A 47 16.64 -12.39 23.94
N GLY A 48 17.88 -11.94 23.79
CA GLY A 48 18.20 -10.78 23.00
C GLY A 48 17.64 -11.00 21.60
N CYS A 49 16.64 -10.23 21.22
CA CYS A 49 16.23 -10.11 19.83
C CYS A 49 17.41 -9.49 19.07
N SER A 50 18.34 -10.32 18.60
CA SER A 50 19.11 -9.99 17.41
C SER A 50 18.09 -9.85 16.30
N GLN A 51 17.79 -8.64 15.90
CA GLN A 51 17.07 -8.36 14.64
C GLN A 51 18.01 -8.75 13.51
N THR A 52 18.15 -10.03 13.25
CA THR A 52 18.53 -10.51 11.93
C THR A 52 17.36 -10.08 11.05
N SER A 53 17.60 -9.14 10.15
CA SER A 53 16.64 -8.81 9.08
C SER A 53 16.39 -10.10 8.32
N ALA A 54 15.33 -10.82 8.71
CA ALA A 54 14.93 -12.02 8.01
C ALA A 54 14.47 -11.58 6.63
N LYS A 55 15.11 -12.10 5.58
CA LYS A 55 14.65 -11.87 4.21
C LYS A 55 13.22 -12.33 4.07
N SER A 56 12.43 -11.56 3.34
CA SER A 56 11.05 -11.95 2.99
C SER A 56 11.02 -13.31 2.27
N PRO A 57 9.93 -14.06 2.38
CA PRO A 57 9.74 -15.29 1.62
C PRO A 57 9.90 -15.03 0.11
N ASP A 58 10.34 -16.01 -0.65
CA ASP A 58 10.38 -15.91 -2.10
C ASP A 58 8.98 -16.18 -2.66
N VAL A 59 8.36 -15.14 -3.20
CA VAL A 59 7.00 -15.20 -3.76
C VAL A 59 6.95 -14.89 -5.25
N SER A 60 8.08 -14.49 -5.84
CA SER A 60 8.16 -14.01 -7.23
C SER A 60 7.69 -15.07 -8.24
N ASP A 61 8.11 -16.32 -8.08
CA ASP A 61 7.74 -17.40 -8.99
C ASP A 61 6.26 -17.76 -8.85
N SER A 62 5.72 -17.73 -7.63
CA SER A 62 4.30 -18.01 -7.39
C SER A 62 3.41 -16.93 -8.01
N ILE A 63 3.80 -15.66 -7.89
CA ILE A 63 3.10 -14.54 -8.52
C ILE A 63 3.17 -14.67 -10.03
N ARG A 64 4.36 -14.90 -10.61
CA ARG A 64 4.53 -15.07 -12.06
C ARG A 64 3.65 -16.19 -12.62
N LYS A 65 3.66 -17.35 -11.97
CA LYS A 65 2.82 -18.49 -12.37
C LYS A 65 1.33 -18.13 -12.36
N SER A 66 0.87 -17.41 -11.35
CA SER A 66 -0.54 -16.99 -11.25
C SER A 66 -0.92 -15.97 -12.32
N LEU A 67 -0.01 -15.03 -12.64
CA LEU A 67 -0.19 -14.07 -13.73
C LEU A 67 -0.28 -14.79 -15.09
N ASP A 68 0.61 -15.75 -15.35
CA ASP A 68 0.61 -16.54 -16.58
C ASP A 68 -0.69 -17.34 -16.74
N GLN A 69 -1.19 -17.93 -15.66
CA GLN A 69 -2.48 -18.65 -15.64
C GLN A 69 -3.68 -17.73 -15.91
N SER A 70 -3.56 -16.46 -15.53
CA SER A 70 -4.58 -15.43 -15.79
C SER A 70 -4.44 -14.76 -17.16
N GLY A 71 -3.48 -15.20 -17.98
CA GLY A 71 -3.26 -14.64 -19.33
C GLY A 71 -2.40 -13.37 -19.35
N LEU A 72 -1.86 -12.94 -18.20
CA LEU A 72 -1.08 -11.70 -18.05
C LEU A 72 0.44 -11.94 -18.27
N LYS A 73 0.80 -12.54 -19.41
CA LYS A 73 2.17 -12.98 -19.71
C LYS A 73 3.18 -11.87 -19.92
N ASP A 74 2.70 -10.68 -20.30
CA ASP A 74 3.54 -9.50 -20.56
C ASP A 74 3.84 -8.70 -19.27
N VAL A 75 3.33 -9.16 -18.13
CA VAL A 75 3.64 -8.62 -16.81
C VAL A 75 4.86 -9.34 -16.25
N SER A 76 5.89 -8.56 -15.94
CA SER A 76 7.10 -9.05 -15.28
C SER A 76 7.01 -8.89 -13.76
N VAL A 77 7.66 -9.80 -13.02
CA VAL A 77 7.72 -9.78 -11.55
C VAL A 77 9.16 -9.74 -11.12
N SER A 78 9.50 -8.83 -10.24
CA SER A 78 10.79 -8.73 -9.56
C SER A 78 10.55 -8.56 -8.06
N GLN A 79 11.40 -9.15 -7.21
CA GLN A 79 11.29 -9.06 -5.76
C GLN A 79 12.61 -8.63 -5.13
N ASP A 80 12.57 -7.61 -4.29
CA ASP A 80 13.64 -7.27 -3.35
C ASP A 80 13.30 -7.84 -1.98
N ARG A 81 13.85 -9.00 -1.67
CA ARG A 81 13.57 -9.73 -0.42
C ARG A 81 14.15 -9.08 0.82
N ASP A 82 15.19 -8.26 0.66
CA ASP A 82 15.81 -7.55 1.78
C ASP A 82 14.94 -6.37 2.22
N LYS A 83 14.21 -5.78 1.27
CA LYS A 83 13.29 -4.65 1.53
C LYS A 83 11.83 -5.07 1.65
N GLY A 84 11.48 -6.30 1.28
CA GLY A 84 10.09 -6.77 1.26
C GLY A 84 9.25 -6.05 0.21
N VAL A 85 9.80 -5.86 -1.00
CA VAL A 85 9.12 -5.18 -2.12
C VAL A 85 9.01 -6.11 -3.31
N VAL A 86 7.80 -6.28 -3.81
CA VAL A 86 7.49 -6.94 -5.07
C VAL A 86 7.18 -5.88 -6.11
N THR A 87 7.91 -5.85 -7.20
CA THR A 87 7.68 -4.91 -8.31
C THR A 87 7.06 -5.64 -9.49
N LEU A 88 5.90 -5.18 -9.92
CA LEU A 88 5.25 -5.57 -11.16
C LEU A 88 5.66 -4.59 -12.26
N GLY A 89 6.12 -5.09 -13.38
CA GLY A 89 6.50 -4.27 -14.55
C GLY A 89 5.89 -4.84 -15.83
N GLY A 90 6.34 -4.30 -16.97
CA GLY A 90 5.82 -4.73 -18.27
C GLY A 90 4.61 -3.91 -18.70
N HIS A 91 3.70 -4.51 -19.47
CA HIS A 91 2.54 -3.79 -19.98
C HIS A 91 1.31 -4.69 -20.12
N VAL A 92 0.14 -4.06 -20.14
CA VAL A 92 -1.16 -4.69 -20.42
C VAL A 92 -1.97 -3.81 -21.37
N ALA A 93 -2.99 -4.39 -22.01
CA ALA A 93 -3.80 -3.68 -22.98
C ALA A 93 -4.87 -2.76 -22.37
N VAL A 94 -5.35 -3.10 -21.18
CA VAL A 94 -6.44 -2.38 -20.50
C VAL A 94 -6.18 -2.25 -18.99
N ASP A 95 -6.77 -1.20 -18.38
CA ASP A 95 -6.63 -0.96 -16.93
C ASP A 95 -7.18 -2.10 -16.06
N GLY A 96 -8.18 -2.84 -16.57
CA GLY A 96 -8.72 -4.01 -15.86
C GLY A 96 -7.68 -5.11 -15.62
N ASP A 97 -6.83 -5.36 -16.62
CA ASP A 97 -5.75 -6.34 -16.53
C ASP A 97 -4.67 -5.89 -15.54
N LYS A 98 -4.37 -4.58 -15.49
CA LYS A 98 -3.47 -3.98 -14.51
C LYS A 98 -3.98 -4.19 -13.09
N ALA A 99 -5.25 -3.87 -12.83
CA ALA A 99 -5.89 -4.07 -11.54
C ALA A 99 -5.93 -5.56 -11.13
N GLN A 100 -6.15 -6.46 -12.09
CA GLN A 100 -6.12 -7.90 -11.86
C GLN A 100 -4.71 -8.38 -11.49
N ALA A 101 -3.67 -7.92 -12.19
CA ALA A 101 -2.28 -8.25 -11.89
C ALA A 101 -1.89 -7.80 -10.47
N GLU A 102 -2.25 -6.58 -10.10
CA GLU A 102 -2.01 -6.03 -8.76
C GLU A 102 -2.72 -6.87 -7.67
N SER A 103 -3.98 -7.23 -7.91
CA SER A 103 -4.76 -8.06 -6.97
C SER A 103 -4.14 -9.44 -6.76
N ILE A 104 -3.70 -10.10 -7.84
CA ILE A 104 -3.00 -11.39 -7.78
C ILE A 104 -1.72 -11.25 -6.96
N ALA A 105 -0.90 -10.25 -7.25
CA ALA A 105 0.34 -10.02 -6.54
C ALA A 105 0.12 -9.76 -5.05
N LYS A 106 -0.81 -8.87 -4.70
CA LYS A 106 -1.16 -8.56 -3.30
C LYS A 106 -1.65 -9.78 -2.51
N SER A 107 -2.38 -10.69 -3.17
CA SER A 107 -2.88 -11.90 -2.51
C SER A 107 -1.76 -12.90 -2.15
N ILE A 108 -0.65 -12.88 -2.89
CA ILE A 108 0.46 -13.83 -2.73
C ILE A 108 1.63 -13.19 -1.96
N ALA A 109 1.78 -11.87 -2.04
CA ALA A 109 2.92 -11.12 -1.50
C ALA A 109 3.10 -11.18 0.02
N ALA A 110 2.21 -11.86 0.76
CA ALA A 110 2.35 -12.15 2.19
C ALA A 110 2.67 -10.91 3.07
N GLY A 111 2.13 -9.76 2.71
CA GLY A 111 2.34 -8.50 3.43
C GLY A 111 3.52 -7.65 2.94
N GLU A 112 4.21 -8.06 1.89
CA GLU A 112 5.21 -7.23 1.21
C GLU A 112 4.54 -6.06 0.47
N VAL A 113 5.30 -5.01 0.23
CA VAL A 113 4.83 -3.86 -0.57
C VAL A 113 4.80 -4.27 -2.05
N VAL A 114 3.65 -4.11 -2.69
CA VAL A 114 3.53 -4.32 -4.15
C VAL A 114 3.66 -2.97 -4.85
N SER A 115 4.72 -2.82 -5.65
CA SER A 115 4.97 -1.67 -6.52
C SER A 115 4.44 -1.98 -7.92
N ASP A 116 3.37 -1.31 -8.33
CA ASP A 116 2.72 -1.52 -9.62
C ASP A 116 3.23 -0.53 -10.68
N GLN A 117 4.24 -0.95 -11.43
CA GLN A 117 4.84 -0.23 -12.54
C GLN A 117 4.37 -0.73 -13.92
N ILE A 118 3.21 -1.41 -13.97
CA ILE A 118 2.64 -1.90 -15.23
C ILE A 118 2.15 -0.71 -16.07
N ALA A 119 2.60 -0.62 -17.32
CA ALA A 119 2.09 0.32 -18.29
C ALA A 119 0.81 -0.20 -18.95
N VAL A 120 -0.19 0.67 -19.13
CA VAL A 120 -1.36 0.34 -19.97
C VAL A 120 -1.08 0.85 -21.38
N LEU A 121 -0.92 -0.09 -22.31
CA LEU A 121 -0.59 0.21 -23.72
C LEU A 121 -1.66 -0.41 -24.62
N PRO A 122 -2.66 0.35 -25.07
CA PRO A 122 -3.65 -0.15 -26.01
C PRO A 122 -3.00 -0.73 -27.28
N ALA A 123 -3.57 -1.80 -27.79
CA ALA A 123 -3.02 -2.49 -28.96
C ALA A 123 -2.80 -1.52 -30.12
N GLY A 124 -1.59 -1.48 -30.66
CA GLY A 124 -1.18 -0.59 -31.76
C GLY A 124 -0.65 0.80 -31.35
N ALA A 125 -0.73 1.18 -30.06
CA ALA A 125 -0.25 2.47 -29.55
C ALA A 125 1.04 2.36 -28.71
N GLU A 126 1.77 1.26 -28.79
CA GLU A 126 2.89 0.95 -27.89
C GLU A 126 4.03 1.98 -27.92
N SER A 127 4.40 2.49 -29.09
CA SER A 127 5.51 3.45 -29.21
C SER A 127 5.11 4.84 -28.71
N GLU A 128 3.91 5.31 -29.03
CA GLU A 128 3.41 6.63 -28.63
C GLU A 128 3.14 6.64 -27.11
N SER A 129 2.50 5.60 -26.59
CA SER A 129 2.22 5.48 -25.16
C SER A 129 3.50 5.43 -24.31
N LYS A 130 4.55 4.74 -24.76
CA LYS A 130 5.85 4.75 -24.07
C LYS A 130 6.45 6.15 -24.00
N THR A 131 6.34 6.94 -25.07
CA THR A 131 6.84 8.32 -25.10
C THR A 131 6.06 9.21 -24.13
N VAL A 132 4.74 9.13 -24.16
CA VAL A 132 3.86 9.91 -23.26
C VAL A 132 4.14 9.57 -21.80
N ASN A 133 4.22 8.28 -21.45
CA ASN A 133 4.51 7.85 -20.08
C ASN A 133 5.89 8.34 -19.64
N SER A 134 6.91 8.24 -20.50
CA SER A 134 8.25 8.75 -20.18
C SER A 134 8.28 10.27 -19.95
N ASP A 135 7.50 11.03 -20.70
CA ASP A 135 7.44 12.50 -20.54
C ASP A 135 6.65 12.90 -19.28
N LEU A 136 5.61 12.14 -18.93
CA LEU A 136 4.90 12.30 -17.65
C LEU A 136 5.82 11.99 -16.48
N ASP A 137 6.57 10.90 -16.53
CA ASP A 137 7.52 10.51 -15.47
C ASP A 137 8.57 11.60 -15.24
N LYS A 138 9.16 12.17 -16.33
CA LYS A 138 10.07 13.33 -16.24
C LYS A 138 9.42 14.56 -15.62
N GLY A 139 8.12 14.78 -15.90
CA GLY A 139 7.34 15.85 -15.29
C GLY A 139 7.20 15.65 -13.78
N ILE A 140 6.90 14.42 -13.35
CA ILE A 140 6.82 14.03 -11.93
C ILE A 140 8.18 14.22 -11.26
N GLU A 141 9.27 13.74 -11.86
CA GLU A 141 10.63 13.90 -11.32
C GLU A 141 10.98 15.36 -11.02
N LYS A 142 10.73 16.27 -11.98
CA LYS A 142 11.01 17.70 -11.82
C LYS A 142 10.18 18.33 -10.71
N ASN A 143 8.90 17.98 -10.63
CA ASN A 143 8.01 18.51 -9.60
C ASN A 143 8.38 17.96 -8.21
N LEU A 144 8.74 16.67 -8.13
CA LEU A 144 9.20 16.04 -6.90
C LEU A 144 10.52 16.65 -6.41
N ASP A 145 11.48 16.85 -7.31
CA ASP A 145 12.75 17.50 -6.96
C ASP A 145 12.52 18.88 -6.37
N ALA A 146 11.70 19.69 -7.04
CA ALA A 146 11.34 21.03 -6.55
C ALA A 146 10.67 20.99 -5.17
N ALA A 147 9.73 20.05 -4.95
CA ALA A 147 9.05 19.91 -3.66
C ALA A 147 10.00 19.46 -2.54
N LEU A 148 10.88 18.49 -2.83
CA LEU A 148 11.88 18.03 -1.86
C LEU A 148 12.91 19.11 -1.50
N ILE A 149 13.29 19.95 -2.45
CA ILE A 149 14.19 21.09 -2.21
C ILE A 149 13.49 22.14 -1.34
N GLN A 150 12.24 22.48 -1.66
CA GLN A 150 11.44 23.46 -0.92
C GLN A 150 11.31 23.07 0.55
N ASP A 151 11.05 21.82 0.84
CA ASP A 151 10.89 21.28 2.18
C ASP A 151 12.22 20.87 2.84
N LYS A 152 13.35 21.11 2.18
CA LYS A 152 14.71 20.76 2.65
C LYS A 152 14.89 19.25 2.92
N LEU A 153 14.15 18.42 2.19
CA LEU A 153 14.14 16.97 2.34
C LEU A 153 15.10 16.23 1.41
N HIS A 154 15.67 16.91 0.41
CA HIS A 154 16.51 16.30 -0.63
C HIS A 154 17.77 15.60 -0.11
N LYS A 155 18.28 15.95 1.11
CA LYS A 155 19.49 15.34 1.66
C LYS A 155 19.26 13.89 2.08
N GLY A 156 19.96 12.95 1.42
CA GLY A 156 19.90 11.52 1.70
C GLY A 156 18.72 10.80 1.06
N VAL A 157 17.89 11.51 0.30
CA VAL A 157 16.76 10.95 -0.45
C VAL A 157 17.13 10.87 -1.92
N LYS A 158 16.93 9.71 -2.51
CA LYS A 158 16.98 9.45 -3.95
C LYS A 158 15.60 8.97 -4.38
N TYR A 159 15.26 9.17 -5.64
CA TYR A 159 13.99 8.72 -6.18
C TYR A 159 14.17 8.24 -7.63
N ASP A 160 13.28 7.37 -8.05
CA ASP A 160 13.09 6.92 -9.41
C ASP A 160 11.59 7.00 -9.72
N VAL A 161 11.25 7.36 -10.95
CA VAL A 161 9.85 7.47 -11.36
C VAL A 161 9.63 6.61 -12.60
N LYS A 162 8.61 5.75 -12.54
CA LYS A 162 8.27 4.87 -13.65
C LYS A 162 6.77 4.62 -13.70
N ASN A 163 6.16 4.94 -14.82
CA ASN A 163 4.71 4.83 -15.03
C ASN A 163 3.88 5.45 -13.90
N GLY A 164 4.29 6.64 -13.42
CA GLY A 164 3.64 7.34 -12.31
C GLY A 164 3.91 6.78 -10.91
N VAL A 165 4.73 5.74 -10.79
CA VAL A 165 5.18 5.19 -9.50
C VAL A 165 6.48 5.85 -9.09
N VAL A 166 6.50 6.47 -7.91
CA VAL A 166 7.68 7.07 -7.28
C VAL A 166 8.28 6.07 -6.30
N THR A 167 9.50 5.63 -6.55
CA THR A 167 10.26 4.80 -5.60
C THR A 167 11.27 5.68 -4.87
N LEU A 168 11.11 5.83 -3.56
CA LEU A 168 12.00 6.60 -2.69
C LEU A 168 13.05 5.69 -2.07
N THR A 169 14.32 6.03 -2.24
CA THR A 169 15.46 5.24 -1.70
C THR A 169 16.45 6.15 -0.98
N GLY A 170 17.32 5.55 -0.17
CA GLY A 170 18.37 6.26 0.56
C GLY A 170 18.17 6.21 2.07
N GLU A 171 18.77 7.17 2.78
CA GLU A 171 18.78 7.19 4.23
C GLU A 171 18.33 8.54 4.78
N VAL A 172 17.49 8.47 5.81
CA VAL A 172 16.98 9.64 6.55
C VAL A 172 17.31 9.51 8.04
N ASN A 173 17.27 10.63 8.76
CA ASN A 173 17.68 10.66 10.17
C ASN A 173 16.58 10.27 11.16
N SER A 174 15.32 10.19 10.72
CA SER A 174 14.19 9.86 11.60
C SER A 174 13.01 9.33 10.82
N GLU A 175 12.16 8.56 11.50
CA GLU A 175 10.89 8.04 10.97
C GLU A 175 9.96 9.19 10.55
N SER A 176 9.94 10.29 11.32
CA SER A 176 9.16 11.49 10.96
C SER A 176 9.58 12.08 9.62
N LYS A 177 10.90 12.10 9.33
CA LYS A 177 11.40 12.57 8.04
C LYS A 177 11.03 11.60 6.92
N ARG A 178 11.11 10.30 7.16
CA ARG A 178 10.68 9.25 6.22
C ARG A 178 9.21 9.44 5.81
N ALA A 179 8.32 9.55 6.79
CA ALA A 179 6.90 9.78 6.56
C ALA A 179 6.62 11.12 5.87
N HIS A 180 7.39 12.17 6.19
CA HIS A 180 7.24 13.48 5.55
C HIS A 180 7.63 13.45 4.07
N VAL A 181 8.74 12.78 3.73
CA VAL A 181 9.17 12.60 2.32
C VAL A 181 8.09 11.86 1.53
N GLU A 182 7.54 10.77 2.07
CA GLU A 182 6.46 10.02 1.44
C GLU A 182 5.22 10.88 1.21
N LYS A 183 4.82 11.66 2.22
CA LYS A 183 3.70 12.59 2.10
C LYS A 183 3.93 13.65 1.02
N VAL A 184 5.11 14.24 0.95
CA VAL A 184 5.45 15.22 -0.09
C VAL A 184 5.38 14.57 -1.47
N ALA A 185 5.96 13.37 -1.64
CA ALA A 185 5.92 12.65 -2.90
C ALA A 185 4.48 12.33 -3.34
N SER A 186 3.61 11.94 -2.41
CA SER A 186 2.21 11.62 -2.72
C SER A 186 1.36 12.84 -3.13
N THR A 187 1.82 14.07 -2.85
CA THR A 187 1.12 15.30 -3.24
C THR A 187 1.55 15.82 -4.62
N VAL A 188 2.58 15.23 -5.23
CA VAL A 188 3.04 15.62 -6.56
C VAL A 188 2.00 15.23 -7.62
N PRO A 189 1.62 16.14 -8.53
CA PRO A 189 0.66 15.84 -9.60
C PRO A 189 1.08 14.64 -10.44
N ASN A 190 0.12 13.81 -10.82
CA ASN A 190 0.26 12.60 -11.64
C ASN A 190 1.01 11.44 -10.96
N VAL A 191 1.39 11.54 -9.70
CA VAL A 191 1.87 10.39 -8.92
C VAL A 191 0.69 9.47 -8.62
N GLN A 192 0.82 8.21 -9.04
CA GLN A 192 -0.18 7.16 -8.82
C GLN A 192 0.12 6.37 -7.55
N GLN A 193 1.40 6.11 -7.30
CA GLN A 193 1.85 5.35 -6.14
C GLN A 193 3.20 5.87 -5.65
N VAL A 194 3.42 5.79 -4.33
CA VAL A 194 4.73 6.02 -3.71
C VAL A 194 5.17 4.74 -3.01
N VAL A 195 6.34 4.24 -3.38
CA VAL A 195 7.02 3.11 -2.72
C VAL A 195 8.14 3.68 -1.88
N ASN A 196 8.04 3.55 -0.56
CA ASN A 196 8.98 4.14 0.37
C ASN A 196 9.98 3.10 0.90
N GLU A 197 11.15 3.05 0.27
CA GLU A 197 12.28 2.20 0.66
C GLU A 197 13.36 2.97 1.45
N LEU A 198 13.02 4.16 1.97
CA LEU A 198 13.95 4.94 2.79
C LEU A 198 14.29 4.21 4.09
N GLN A 199 15.56 4.15 4.40
CA GLN A 199 16.05 3.60 5.65
C GLN A 199 16.28 4.71 6.68
N VAL A 200 15.91 4.43 7.92
CA VAL A 200 16.18 5.36 9.02
C VAL A 200 17.52 4.99 9.63
N LYS A 201 18.45 5.95 9.69
CA LYS A 201 19.72 5.74 10.38
C LYS A 201 19.45 5.39 11.84
N ASP A 202 20.11 4.36 12.34
CA ASP A 202 20.01 3.94 13.72
C ASP A 202 20.22 5.15 14.64
N GLN A 203 19.19 5.50 15.36
CA GLN A 203 19.33 6.43 16.48
C GLN A 203 20.17 5.70 17.50
N LYS A 204 21.42 6.15 17.69
CA LYS A 204 22.19 5.75 18.87
C LYS A 204 21.28 5.97 20.06
N ALA A 205 20.96 4.89 20.75
CA ALA A 205 20.22 4.96 22.00
C ALA A 205 20.98 5.94 22.89
N SER A 206 20.43 7.14 23.10
CA SER A 206 20.96 8.06 24.08
C SER A 206 20.61 7.46 25.44
N SER A 207 21.61 6.86 26.09
CA SER A 207 21.44 6.49 27.48
C SER A 207 21.26 7.78 28.28
N THR A 208 20.02 8.01 28.71
CA THR A 208 19.73 9.03 29.71
C THR A 208 20.40 8.60 31.01
N ARG A 209 21.39 9.34 31.44
CA ARG A 209 22.08 9.17 32.73
C ARG A 209 21.24 9.81 33.81
#